data_9c359251f9e0fdc7519414cc74c6c51c
#
_entry.id   9c359251f9e0fdc7519414cc74c6c51c
#
_cell.length_a   1.000
_cell.length_b   1.000
_cell.length_c   1.000
_cell.angle_alpha   90.00
_cell.angle_beta   90.00
_cell.angle_gamma   90.00
#
_symmetry.space_group_name_H-M   'P 1'
#
loop_
_entity.id
_entity.type
_entity.pdbx_description
1 polymer ?
#
loop_
_entity_poly.entity_id
_entity_poly.type
_entity_poly.pdbx_seq_one_letter_code
_entity_poly.pdbx_strand_id
1 'polypeptide(L)'
;QQEVAVGYMYFFRMVHIAENRLAARGIASYARRTLQPLGGRKNKGGQRMGEMETACIIAHDGKVNLSEFLTTKSDCIDLKNQYIRKMMETDFTKEPEEISAVPESVKLLNSYLTVIGIKR
;
A
#
# COMPACT_ATOMS: atom_id res chain seq x y z
N GLN A 1 -25.45 46.62 -2.08
CA GLN A 1 -24.24 46.45 -2.91
C GLN A 1 -23.10 46.21 -1.95
N GLN A 2 -22.36 45.13 -2.14
CA GLN A 2 -21.13 44.85 -1.37
C GLN A 2 -19.94 45.44 -2.11
N GLU A 3 -19.10 46.16 -1.39
CA GLU A 3 -17.84 46.65 -1.93
C GLU A 3 -16.86 45.50 -2.09
N VAL A 4 -16.27 45.38 -3.29
CA VAL A 4 -15.33 44.34 -3.65
C VAL A 4 -13.98 44.96 -3.94
N ALA A 5 -12.91 44.46 -3.33
CA ALA A 5 -11.56 44.93 -3.60
C ALA A 5 -11.13 44.49 -5.02
N VAL A 6 -10.70 45.50 -5.82
CA VAL A 6 -10.19 45.29 -7.17
C VAL A 6 -8.79 45.87 -7.26
N GLY A 7 -7.84 45.12 -7.78
CA GLY A 7 -6.46 45.58 -7.92
C GLY A 7 -5.60 44.59 -8.70
N TYR A 8 -4.37 44.99 -9.00
CA TYR A 8 -3.38 44.12 -9.62
C TYR A 8 -2.78 43.16 -8.59
N MET A 9 -2.64 41.90 -8.97
CA MET A 9 -2.07 40.85 -8.13
C MET A 9 -0.93 40.16 -8.85
N TYR A 10 0.11 39.79 -8.11
CA TYR A 10 1.24 39.04 -8.66
C TYR A 10 0.91 37.56 -8.72
N PHE A 11 1.03 36.95 -9.88
CA PHE A 11 0.83 35.53 -10.08
C PHE A 11 2.11 34.86 -10.57
N PHE A 12 2.44 33.73 -10.01
CA PHE A 12 3.50 32.87 -10.54
C PHE A 12 3.06 31.40 -10.55
N ARG A 13 3.58 30.65 -11.50
CA ARG A 13 3.27 29.23 -11.65
C ARG A 13 4.10 28.42 -10.67
N MET A 14 3.45 27.67 -9.81
CA MET A 14 4.11 26.71 -8.92
C MET A 14 4.34 25.37 -9.61
N VAL A 15 5.28 24.57 -9.09
CA VAL A 15 5.60 23.24 -9.58
C VAL A 15 4.52 22.18 -9.31
N HIS A 16 3.48 22.52 -8.58
CA HIS A 16 2.38 21.62 -8.19
C HIS A 16 1.35 21.44 -9.31
N ILE A 17 1.81 20.97 -10.46
CA ILE A 17 0.96 20.63 -11.61
C ILE A 17 0.64 19.13 -11.59
N ALA A 18 -0.47 18.72 -12.23
CA ALA A 18 -0.94 17.35 -12.24
C ALA A 18 0.10 16.34 -12.73
N GLU A 19 0.84 16.69 -13.79
CA GLU A 19 1.91 15.87 -14.35
C GLU A 19 2.98 15.52 -13.29
N ASN A 20 3.35 16.47 -12.43
CA ASN A 20 4.34 16.26 -11.37
C ASN A 20 3.80 15.45 -10.19
N ARG A 21 2.47 15.26 -10.10
CA ARG A 21 1.80 14.54 -9.02
C ARG A 21 1.38 13.13 -9.41
N LEU A 22 1.34 12.83 -10.70
CA LEU A 22 1.03 11.49 -11.19
C LEU A 22 2.13 10.51 -10.78
N ALA A 23 1.72 9.37 -10.22
CA ALA A 23 2.58 8.26 -9.90
C ALA A 23 1.92 6.95 -10.35
N ALA A 24 2.73 6.06 -10.93
CA ALA A 24 2.31 4.71 -11.29
C ALA A 24 3.41 3.72 -10.91
N ARG A 25 2.99 2.55 -10.43
CA ARG A 25 3.89 1.47 -10.08
C ARG A 25 3.39 0.15 -10.67
N GLY A 26 4.26 -0.54 -11.38
CA GLY A 26 4.11 -1.95 -11.70
C GLY A 26 5.06 -2.81 -10.84
N ILE A 27 5.69 -3.80 -11.44
CA ILE A 27 6.79 -4.54 -10.82
C ILE A 27 8.00 -3.62 -10.73
N ALA A 28 8.46 -3.33 -9.52
CA ALA A 28 9.60 -2.45 -9.27
C ALA A 28 10.41 -2.93 -8.07
N SER A 29 11.48 -2.21 -7.73
CA SER A 29 12.40 -2.59 -6.68
C SER A 29 11.78 -2.58 -5.27
N TYR A 30 12.28 -3.47 -4.43
CA TYR A 30 11.92 -3.64 -3.03
C TYR A 30 13.14 -3.40 -2.13
N ALA A 31 12.90 -2.97 -0.90
CA ALA A 31 13.95 -2.81 0.08
C ALA A 31 14.52 -4.18 0.48
N ARG A 32 15.84 -4.31 0.50
CA ARG A 32 16.49 -5.61 0.83
C ARG A 32 16.21 -6.08 2.26
N ARG A 33 16.08 -5.14 3.20
CA ARG A 33 15.93 -5.47 4.62
C ARG A 33 14.48 -5.70 5.02
N THR A 34 13.59 -4.83 4.58
CA THR A 34 12.17 -4.88 4.96
C THR A 34 11.31 -5.64 3.96
N LEU A 35 11.83 -5.95 2.78
CA LEU A 35 11.13 -6.60 1.66
C LEU A 35 9.88 -5.83 1.20
N GLN A 36 9.72 -4.60 1.64
CA GLN A 36 8.61 -3.72 1.28
C GLN A 36 8.92 -2.91 0.02
N PRO A 37 7.90 -2.42 -0.70
CA PRO A 37 8.10 -1.52 -1.82
C PRO A 37 8.89 -0.28 -1.40
N LEU A 38 9.83 0.15 -2.24
CA LEU A 38 10.54 1.42 -2.03
C LEU A 38 9.58 2.59 -2.13
N GLY A 39 9.87 3.69 -1.42
CA GLY A 39 9.13 4.93 -1.52
C GLY A 39 9.66 5.85 -2.63
N GLY A 40 8.84 6.83 -3.01
CA GLY A 40 9.20 7.91 -3.91
C GLY A 40 8.92 7.64 -5.39
N ARG A 41 8.36 8.64 -6.06
CA ARG A 41 8.00 8.60 -7.49
C ARG A 41 9.20 8.32 -8.39
N LYS A 42 10.35 8.93 -8.09
CA LYS A 42 11.59 8.77 -8.85
C LYS A 42 12.06 7.31 -8.91
N ASN A 43 11.82 6.57 -7.85
CA ASN A 43 12.19 5.14 -7.74
C ASN A 43 11.04 4.21 -8.19
N LYS A 44 10.00 4.74 -8.83
CA LYS A 44 8.77 4.00 -9.10
C LYS A 44 8.25 3.28 -7.85
N GLY A 45 8.32 3.97 -6.72
CA GLY A 45 7.97 3.44 -5.41
C GLY A 45 6.47 3.31 -5.19
N GLY A 46 6.10 2.51 -4.19
CA GLY A 46 4.73 2.37 -3.73
C GLY A 46 4.29 3.56 -2.86
N GLN A 47 3.00 3.75 -2.78
CA GLN A 47 2.41 4.73 -1.87
C GLN A 47 2.32 4.16 -0.45
N ARG A 48 2.48 5.02 0.55
CA ARG A 48 2.29 4.63 1.94
C ARG A 48 0.80 4.51 2.24
N MET A 49 0.44 3.38 2.82
CA MET A 49 -0.88 3.18 3.41
C MET A 49 -0.80 3.49 4.91
N GLY A 50 -1.46 4.56 5.34
CA GLY A 50 -1.47 5.00 6.74
C GLY A 50 -2.60 4.38 7.54
N GLU A 51 -2.69 4.77 8.82
CA GLU A 51 -3.76 4.30 9.73
C GLU A 51 -5.14 4.77 9.27
N MET A 52 -5.24 5.97 8.71
CA MET A 52 -6.52 6.53 8.26
C MET A 52 -7.07 5.76 7.06
N GLU A 53 -6.23 5.38 6.10
CA GLU A 53 -6.61 4.56 4.96
C GLU A 53 -7.03 3.15 5.40
N THR A 54 -6.32 2.58 6.37
CA THR A 54 -6.68 1.30 6.99
C THR A 54 -8.04 1.38 7.67
N ALA A 55 -8.32 2.44 8.43
CA ALA A 55 -9.60 2.66 9.07
C ALA A 55 -10.75 2.75 8.06
N CYS A 56 -10.55 3.42 6.92
CA CYS A 56 -11.54 3.47 5.85
C CYS A 56 -11.85 2.09 5.28
N ILE A 57 -10.84 1.24 5.05
CA ILE A 57 -11.04 -0.11 4.53
C ILE A 57 -11.79 -0.99 5.55
N ILE A 58 -11.46 -0.85 6.83
CA ILE A 58 -12.16 -1.57 7.92
C ILE A 58 -13.62 -1.12 7.99
N ALA A 59 -13.89 0.17 7.87
CA ALA A 59 -15.26 0.72 7.89
C ALA A 59 -16.13 0.18 6.75
N HIS A 60 -15.51 -0.14 5.60
CA HIS A 60 -16.17 -0.79 4.46
C HIS A 60 -16.18 -2.33 4.53
N ASP A 61 -15.77 -2.92 5.65
CA ASP A 61 -15.64 -4.37 5.85
C ASP A 61 -14.75 -5.07 4.79
N GLY A 62 -13.79 -4.33 4.25
CA GLY A 62 -12.87 -4.79 3.20
C GLY A 62 -11.75 -5.69 3.73
N LYS A 63 -12.08 -6.75 4.49
CA LYS A 63 -11.10 -7.64 5.14
C LYS A 63 -10.16 -8.32 4.17
N VAL A 64 -10.68 -8.78 3.03
CA VAL A 64 -9.88 -9.44 1.99
C VAL A 64 -8.85 -8.48 1.41
N ASN A 65 -9.28 -7.26 1.07
CA ASN A 65 -8.39 -6.23 0.55
C ASN A 65 -7.32 -5.85 1.59
N LEU A 66 -7.71 -5.73 2.85
CA LEU A 66 -6.76 -5.43 3.93
C LEU A 66 -5.72 -6.52 4.09
N SER A 67 -6.13 -7.79 4.03
CA SER A 67 -5.21 -8.94 4.05
C SER A 67 -4.25 -8.90 2.87
N GLU A 68 -4.72 -8.60 1.67
CA GLU A 68 -3.88 -8.44 0.47
C GLU A 68 -2.86 -7.32 0.64
N PHE A 69 -3.26 -6.15 1.16
CA PHE A 69 -2.35 -5.04 1.42
C PHE A 69 -1.27 -5.37 2.44
N LEU A 70 -1.60 -6.15 3.47
CA LEU A 70 -0.66 -6.56 4.52
C LEU A 70 0.28 -7.70 4.11
N THR A 71 -0.07 -8.47 3.09
CA THR A 71 0.70 -9.65 2.66
C THR A 71 1.31 -9.48 1.28
N THR A 72 0.53 -9.70 0.24
CA THR A 72 0.99 -9.77 -1.17
C THR A 72 1.55 -8.44 -1.65
N LYS A 73 0.92 -7.33 -1.27
CA LYS A 73 1.35 -5.98 -1.65
C LYS A 73 2.46 -5.41 -0.76
N SER A 74 2.76 -6.05 0.38
CA SER A 74 3.76 -5.60 1.34
C SER A 74 5.05 -6.42 1.24
N ASP A 75 5.26 -7.36 2.14
CA ASP A 75 6.55 -8.01 2.39
C ASP A 75 6.58 -9.52 2.12
N CYS A 76 5.44 -10.13 1.82
CA CYS A 76 5.36 -11.56 1.56
C CYS A 76 5.76 -11.90 0.12
N ILE A 77 7.05 -12.22 -0.09
CA ILE A 77 7.60 -12.48 -1.43
C ILE A 77 6.99 -13.74 -2.05
N ASP A 78 6.78 -14.78 -1.27
CA ASP A 78 6.27 -16.07 -1.76
C ASP A 78 4.85 -15.93 -2.32
N LEU A 79 3.96 -15.26 -1.58
CA LEU A 79 2.61 -14.96 -2.04
C LEU A 79 2.61 -14.09 -3.30
N LYS A 80 3.47 -13.08 -3.32
CA LYS A 80 3.61 -12.22 -4.50
C LYS A 80 4.04 -13.01 -5.74
N ASN A 81 5.03 -13.88 -5.60
CA ASN A 81 5.51 -14.69 -6.72
C ASN A 81 4.44 -15.67 -7.21
N GLN A 82 3.68 -16.28 -6.30
CA GLN A 82 2.55 -17.13 -6.66
C GLN A 82 1.44 -16.34 -7.36
N TYR A 83 1.12 -15.15 -6.87
CA TYR A 83 0.14 -14.27 -7.49
C TYR A 83 0.54 -13.90 -8.93
N ILE A 84 1.81 -13.54 -9.14
CA ILE A 84 2.35 -13.24 -10.47
C ILE A 84 2.28 -14.48 -11.38
N ARG A 85 2.63 -15.67 -10.88
CA ARG A 85 2.51 -16.91 -11.65
C ARG A 85 1.07 -17.18 -12.06
N LYS A 86 0.12 -17.07 -11.14
CA LYS A 86 -1.32 -17.23 -11.44
C LYS A 86 -1.82 -16.22 -12.47
N MET A 87 -1.33 -14.98 -12.45
CA MET A 87 -1.65 -14.00 -13.49
C MET A 87 -1.10 -14.37 -14.86
N MET A 88 0.02 -15.10 -14.92
CA MET A 88 0.62 -15.57 -16.16
C MET A 88 -0.01 -16.86 -16.67
N GLU A 89 -0.50 -17.71 -15.77
CA GLU A 89 -1.28 -18.89 -16.07
C GLU A 89 -2.70 -18.46 -16.43
N THR A 90 -3.11 -18.63 -17.67
CA THR A 90 -4.39 -18.15 -18.24
C THR A 90 -5.64 -18.80 -17.60
N ASP A 91 -5.48 -19.60 -16.58
CA ASP A 91 -6.54 -20.39 -15.97
C ASP A 91 -7.07 -19.70 -14.68
N PHE A 92 -7.86 -18.64 -14.88
CA PHE A 92 -8.54 -17.91 -13.80
C PHE A 92 -9.66 -18.69 -13.11
N THR A 93 -9.93 -19.92 -13.54
CA THR A 93 -11.00 -20.75 -13.00
C THR A 93 -10.64 -21.50 -11.73
N LYS A 94 -9.37 -21.59 -11.40
CA LYS A 94 -8.91 -22.20 -10.15
C LYS A 94 -8.98 -21.17 -9.02
N GLU A 95 -9.81 -21.46 -8.03
CA GLU A 95 -9.80 -20.68 -6.79
C GLU A 95 -8.38 -20.62 -6.21
N PRO A 96 -7.99 -19.45 -5.69
CA PRO A 96 -6.68 -19.32 -5.05
C PRO A 96 -6.64 -20.31 -3.87
N GLU A 97 -5.68 -21.22 -3.88
CA GLU A 97 -5.36 -21.97 -2.67
C GLU A 97 -5.15 -20.97 -1.55
N GLU A 98 -5.89 -21.10 -0.47
CA GLU A 98 -5.75 -20.27 0.72
C GLU A 98 -4.35 -20.47 1.30
N ILE A 99 -3.41 -19.67 0.85
CA ILE A 99 -2.09 -19.65 1.45
C ILE A 99 -2.20 -18.76 2.67
N SER A 100 -2.28 -19.40 3.82
CA SER A 100 -2.24 -18.77 5.12
C SER A 100 -0.84 -18.22 5.41
N ALA A 101 -0.50 -17.11 4.76
CA ALA A 101 0.70 -16.38 5.11
C ALA A 101 0.39 -15.39 6.22
N VAL A 102 1.15 -15.49 7.30
CA VAL A 102 1.06 -14.55 8.41
C VAL A 102 1.92 -13.33 8.09
N PRO A 103 1.34 -12.12 8.02
CA PRO A 103 2.09 -10.89 7.80
C PRO A 103 3.20 -10.71 8.86
N GLU A 104 4.34 -10.15 8.49
CA GLU A 104 5.43 -9.88 9.44
C GLU A 104 5.00 -8.92 10.56
N SER A 105 4.09 -8.00 10.27
CA SER A 105 3.48 -7.12 11.28
C SER A 105 2.73 -7.90 12.37
N VAL A 106 2.06 -9.00 12.01
CA VAL A 106 1.36 -9.87 12.98
C VAL A 106 2.35 -10.66 13.81
N LYS A 107 3.45 -11.13 13.22
CA LYS A 107 4.53 -11.80 13.96
C LYS A 107 5.14 -10.87 14.99
N LEU A 108 5.40 -9.62 14.61
CA LEU A 108 5.89 -8.59 15.52
C LEU A 108 4.90 -8.31 16.66
N LEU A 109 3.61 -8.17 16.36
CA LEU A 109 2.56 -8.00 17.36
C LEU A 109 2.54 -9.17 18.33
N ASN A 110 2.59 -10.40 17.84
CA ASN A 110 2.64 -11.60 18.68
C ASN A 110 3.86 -11.61 19.59
N SER A 111 5.02 -11.13 19.10
CA SER A 111 6.21 -10.99 19.94
C SER A 111 6.00 -10.00 21.08
N TYR A 112 5.38 -8.84 20.82
CA TYR A 112 5.04 -7.88 21.87
C TYR A 112 4.05 -8.45 22.89
N LEU A 113 3.00 -9.12 22.42
CA LEU A 113 2.01 -9.76 23.31
C LEU A 113 2.67 -10.83 24.17
N THR A 114 3.59 -11.61 23.62
CA THR A 114 4.32 -12.64 24.38
C THR A 114 5.19 -12.02 25.48
N VAL A 115 5.87 -10.88 25.18
CA VAL A 115 6.67 -10.15 26.19
C VAL A 115 5.79 -9.63 27.34
N ILE A 116 4.57 -9.19 27.06
CA ILE A 116 3.60 -8.73 28.06
C ILE A 116 2.96 -9.91 28.82
N GLY A 117 3.20 -11.17 28.40
CA GLY A 117 2.64 -12.36 29.04
C GLY A 117 1.30 -12.82 28.48
N ILE A 118 0.83 -12.21 27.39
CA ILE A 118 -0.41 -12.63 26.71
C ILE A 118 -0.05 -13.69 25.65
N LYS A 119 -0.42 -14.94 25.91
CA LYS A 119 -0.37 -16.02 24.92
C LYS A 119 -1.65 -16.01 24.08
N ARG A 120 -1.50 -16.03 22.78
CA ARG A 120 -2.59 -16.24 21.82
C ARG A 120 -2.56 -17.68 21.31
#